data_cb901610d0896f1c07b8fce8989613d0
#
_entry.id   cb901610d0896f1c07b8fce8989613d0
#
_cell.length_a   1.000
_cell.length_b   1.000
_cell.length_c   1.000
_cell.angle_alpha   90.00
_cell.angle_beta   90.00
_cell.angle_gamma   90.00
#
_symmetry.space_group_name_H-M   'P 1'
#
loop_
_entity.id
_entity.type
_entity.pdbx_description
1 polymer ?
#
loop_
_entity_poly.entity_id
_entity_poly.type
_entity_poly.pdbx_seq_one_letter_code
_entity_poly.pdbx_strand_id
1 'polypeptide(L)'
;MYIAASRTPDLATGIDPAPVKRRVPANVLALGAVSLVTDVSSEMVTAVLPLYLVLGLGLNPLQFGLLDGLYAGATAVVRVLGGHLADRWRRLKAVAGLGYGLSAVCKLGLLAAGSSVAAIGVVLAADRTGKGLRTGPRDALISLSSDPAALGRSFGVHRALDTVGALLGPVAAMGVLAVSLGSYPAVFFTSFCVAAVGVLLLVLFVRDRPGTADRAAVSPGAALELLRRGDFRRIVVWAAALGLVTVGDAFLYLVLQRRWDVPVAFFPLLPLGTAAVYLLLAVPIGRLADRIGRWPVFLGGHAALGAALVVVCGPVSGPSLAVLALALHGVFYAATDGVLMAAAGPVVPAELRATGFAVVQTGQAVARMASSVLFGLAWTVWGPRPAVLVAAGALTVVVAAAAVVRPVRS
;
A
#
# COMPACT_ATOMS: atom_id res chain seq x y z
N MET A 1 -0.63 14.73 -6.23
CA MET A 1 -1.51 15.82 -6.69
C MET A 1 -0.68 17.08 -6.79
N TYR A 2 -0.33 17.51 -8.01
CA TYR A 2 0.48 18.71 -8.25
C TYR A 2 -0.43 19.92 -8.28
N ILE A 3 -0.16 20.88 -7.41
CA ILE A 3 -0.85 22.19 -7.39
C ILE A 3 -0.15 23.06 -8.42
N ALA A 4 -0.91 23.57 -9.39
CA ALA A 4 -0.46 24.55 -10.36
C ALA A 4 0.01 25.82 -9.66
N ALA A 5 1.24 26.27 -9.97
CA ALA A 5 1.72 27.58 -9.59
C ALA A 5 0.90 28.66 -10.33
N SER A 6 0.42 29.65 -9.58
CA SER A 6 -0.24 30.82 -10.11
C SER A 6 0.68 31.57 -11.11
N ARG A 7 0.26 31.65 -12.35
CA ARG A 7 0.87 32.54 -13.35
C ARG A 7 0.34 33.95 -13.17
N THR A 8 1.22 34.90 -13.01
CA THR A 8 0.96 36.31 -13.34
C THR A 8 0.63 36.46 -14.84
N PRO A 9 -0.32 37.30 -15.24
CA PRO A 9 -0.65 37.46 -16.65
C PRO A 9 0.40 38.34 -17.33
N ASP A 10 1.25 37.74 -18.15
CA ASP A 10 1.98 38.51 -19.19
C ASP A 10 1.06 38.66 -20.41
N LEU A 11 0.69 39.90 -20.68
CA LEU A 11 0.03 40.34 -21.90
C LEU A 11 1.01 40.29 -23.07
N ALA A 12 1.06 39.22 -23.86
CA ALA A 12 1.62 39.23 -25.18
C ALA A 12 1.04 38.13 -26.08
N THR A 13 0.33 38.57 -27.11
CA THR A 13 0.09 37.95 -28.42
C THR A 13 -0.47 36.55 -28.50
N GLY A 14 -1.80 36.51 -28.82
CA GLY A 14 -2.54 35.31 -29.15
C GLY A 14 -2.02 34.57 -30.39
N ILE A 15 -1.45 33.41 -30.13
CA ILE A 15 -1.57 32.19 -30.94
C ILE A 15 -1.56 31.07 -29.90
N ASP A 16 -2.75 30.53 -29.58
CA ASP A 16 -2.86 29.34 -28.77
C ASP A 16 -2.24 28.19 -29.57
N PRO A 17 -1.09 27.62 -29.18
CA PRO A 17 -0.53 26.49 -29.91
C PRO A 17 -1.51 25.34 -29.71
N ALA A 18 -2.06 24.83 -30.80
CA ALA A 18 -2.93 23.61 -30.80
C ALA A 18 -2.35 22.55 -29.87
N PRO A 19 -3.16 21.83 -29.10
CA PRO A 19 -2.70 20.87 -28.12
C PRO A 19 -1.91 19.78 -28.84
N VAL A 20 -0.61 19.88 -28.83
CA VAL A 20 0.29 18.83 -29.34
C VAL A 20 -0.03 17.59 -28.53
N LYS A 21 -0.60 16.56 -29.18
CA LYS A 21 -0.80 15.23 -28.57
C LYS A 21 0.58 14.65 -28.26
N ARG A 22 1.17 15.06 -27.16
CA ARG A 22 2.49 14.58 -26.72
C ARG A 22 2.36 13.11 -26.35
N ARG A 23 3.01 12.23 -27.11
CA ARG A 23 3.04 10.79 -26.86
C ARG A 23 3.74 10.51 -25.53
N VAL A 24 3.25 9.50 -24.79
CA VAL A 24 3.95 9.01 -23.60
C VAL A 24 5.29 8.43 -24.04
N PRO A 25 6.42 8.79 -23.41
CA PRO A 25 7.74 8.28 -23.79
C PRO A 25 7.83 6.76 -23.70
N ALA A 26 8.52 6.13 -24.64
CA ALA A 26 8.68 4.66 -24.68
C ALA A 26 9.30 4.09 -23.38
N ASN A 27 10.23 4.85 -22.76
CA ASN A 27 10.84 4.44 -21.48
C ASN A 27 9.82 4.41 -20.33
N VAL A 28 8.83 5.31 -20.33
CA VAL A 28 7.74 5.31 -19.34
C VAL A 28 6.82 4.11 -19.55
N LEU A 29 6.50 3.77 -20.79
CA LEU A 29 5.72 2.58 -21.11
C LEU A 29 6.47 1.30 -20.72
N ALA A 30 7.78 1.22 -20.99
CA ALA A 30 8.63 0.09 -20.57
C ALA A 30 8.64 -0.04 -19.03
N LEU A 31 8.83 1.06 -18.28
CA LEU A 31 8.77 1.05 -16.82
C LEU A 31 7.38 0.69 -16.30
N GLY A 32 6.32 1.13 -16.97
CA GLY A 32 4.96 0.73 -16.65
C GLY A 32 4.71 -0.77 -16.88
N ALA A 33 5.21 -1.33 -17.98
CA ALA A 33 5.12 -2.78 -18.25
C ALA A 33 5.91 -3.60 -17.21
N VAL A 34 7.11 -3.14 -16.82
CA VAL A 34 7.88 -3.75 -15.72
C VAL A 34 7.07 -3.75 -14.43
N SER A 35 6.48 -2.60 -14.07
CA SER A 35 5.63 -2.50 -12.86
C SER A 35 4.43 -3.41 -12.94
N LEU A 36 3.69 -3.43 -14.05
CA LEU A 36 2.54 -4.31 -14.26
C LEU A 36 2.92 -5.76 -13.99
N VAL A 37 3.94 -6.28 -14.68
CA VAL A 37 4.37 -7.69 -14.56
C VAL A 37 4.85 -8.01 -13.15
N THR A 38 5.67 -7.13 -12.55
CA THR A 38 6.18 -7.36 -11.20
C THR A 38 5.12 -7.20 -10.12
N ASP A 39 4.09 -6.38 -10.33
CA ASP A 39 2.98 -6.26 -9.39
C ASP A 39 2.02 -7.44 -9.52
N VAL A 40 1.77 -7.99 -10.72
CA VAL A 40 1.11 -9.31 -10.85
C VAL A 40 1.82 -10.34 -9.98
N SER A 41 3.15 -10.46 -10.11
CA SER A 41 3.93 -11.39 -9.30
C SER A 41 3.81 -11.13 -7.80
N SER A 42 3.98 -9.89 -7.38
CA SER A 42 3.95 -9.55 -5.95
C SER A 42 2.57 -9.78 -5.33
N GLU A 43 1.52 -9.42 -6.03
CA GLU A 43 0.15 -9.57 -5.54
C GLU A 43 -0.35 -11.01 -5.61
N MET A 44 0.19 -11.88 -6.50
CA MET A 44 0.00 -13.33 -6.40
C MET A 44 0.42 -13.86 -5.03
N VAL A 45 1.61 -13.47 -4.56
CA VAL A 45 2.12 -13.91 -3.25
C VAL A 45 1.30 -13.27 -2.12
N THR A 46 1.09 -11.95 -2.16
CA THR A 46 0.34 -11.21 -1.14
C THR A 46 -1.06 -11.80 -0.93
N ALA A 47 -1.73 -12.17 -2.01
CA ALA A 47 -3.09 -12.70 -1.95
C ALA A 47 -3.20 -14.09 -1.29
N VAL A 48 -2.16 -14.92 -1.35
CA VAL A 48 -2.18 -16.28 -0.77
C VAL A 48 -1.41 -16.39 0.54
N LEU A 49 -0.53 -15.42 0.82
CA LEU A 49 0.38 -15.47 1.97
C LEU A 49 -0.33 -15.71 3.31
N PRO A 50 -1.47 -15.07 3.63
CA PRO A 50 -2.18 -15.33 4.89
C PRO A 50 -2.62 -16.78 5.04
N LEU A 51 -3.18 -17.38 4.00
CA LEU A 51 -3.58 -18.80 4.03
C LEU A 51 -2.38 -19.72 4.10
N TYR A 52 -1.33 -19.46 3.34
CA TYR A 52 -0.10 -20.25 3.40
C TYR A 52 0.47 -20.28 4.80
N LEU A 53 0.58 -19.13 5.46
CA LEU A 53 1.12 -19.04 6.81
C LEU A 53 0.25 -19.73 7.84
N VAL A 54 -1.08 -19.53 7.78
CA VAL A 54 -2.00 -20.04 8.81
C VAL A 54 -2.46 -21.48 8.53
N LEU A 55 -2.89 -21.80 7.29
CA LEU A 55 -3.40 -23.13 6.94
C LEU A 55 -2.29 -24.05 6.39
N GLY A 56 -1.37 -23.51 5.59
CA GLY A 56 -0.30 -24.29 5.00
C GLY A 56 0.79 -24.68 6.01
N LEU A 57 1.22 -23.72 6.83
CA LEU A 57 2.29 -23.93 7.82
C LEU A 57 1.78 -24.11 9.26
N GLY A 58 0.49 -23.91 9.52
CA GLY A 58 -0.09 -24.06 10.85
C GLY A 58 0.36 -23.01 11.86
N LEU A 59 0.80 -21.82 11.41
CA LEU A 59 1.24 -20.75 12.30
C LEU A 59 0.07 -20.27 13.17
N ASN A 60 0.36 -20.06 14.46
CA ASN A 60 -0.62 -19.47 15.34
C ASN A 60 -0.84 -17.98 15.02
N PRO A 61 -1.97 -17.37 15.47
CA PRO A 61 -2.29 -15.98 15.12
C PRO A 61 -1.26 -14.95 15.58
N LEU A 62 -0.53 -15.19 16.66
CA LEU A 62 0.55 -14.31 17.13
C LEU A 62 1.74 -14.35 16.17
N GLN A 63 2.18 -15.54 15.76
CA GLN A 63 3.26 -15.71 14.78
C GLN A 63 2.88 -15.07 13.44
N PHE A 64 1.65 -15.27 13.01
CA PHE A 64 1.12 -14.60 11.82
C PHE A 64 1.14 -13.07 11.98
N GLY A 65 0.67 -12.54 13.11
CA GLY A 65 0.66 -11.10 13.39
C GLY A 65 2.06 -10.47 13.45
N LEU A 66 3.07 -11.22 13.92
CA LEU A 66 4.47 -10.78 13.88
C LEU A 66 4.97 -10.65 12.43
N LEU A 67 4.67 -11.62 11.57
CA LEU A 67 5.07 -11.59 10.16
C LEU A 67 4.33 -10.51 9.36
N ASP A 68 3.02 -10.38 9.56
CA ASP A 68 2.18 -9.35 8.93
C ASP A 68 2.60 -7.95 9.38
N GLY A 69 2.87 -7.77 10.67
CA GLY A 69 3.41 -6.53 11.22
C GLY A 69 4.79 -6.19 10.64
N LEU A 70 5.69 -7.16 10.58
CA LEU A 70 7.01 -6.98 9.96
C LEU A 70 6.88 -6.58 8.48
N TYR A 71 5.98 -7.22 7.74
CA TYR A 71 5.70 -6.91 6.35
C TYR A 71 5.22 -5.45 6.17
N ALA A 72 4.32 -4.97 7.03
CA ALA A 72 3.85 -3.60 7.03
C ALA A 72 4.94 -2.60 7.45
N GLY A 73 5.68 -2.88 8.52
CA GLY A 73 6.69 -2.00 9.10
C GLY A 73 7.96 -1.88 8.26
N ALA A 74 8.46 -2.98 7.70
CA ALA A 74 9.67 -2.99 6.88
C ALA A 74 9.55 -2.06 5.66
N THR A 75 8.35 -1.97 5.06
CA THR A 75 8.10 -1.08 3.92
C THR A 75 8.34 0.40 4.26
N ALA A 76 8.02 0.84 5.47
CA ALA A 76 8.21 2.23 5.91
C ALA A 76 9.68 2.57 6.09
N VAL A 77 10.45 1.69 6.76
CA VAL A 77 11.88 1.90 7.03
C VAL A 77 12.67 1.93 5.73
N VAL A 78 12.42 0.99 4.84
CA VAL A 78 13.18 0.85 3.59
C VAL A 78 12.87 1.96 2.58
N ARG A 79 11.67 2.52 2.60
CA ARG A 79 11.33 3.66 1.73
C ARG A 79 12.21 4.88 1.99
N VAL A 80 12.59 5.10 3.25
CA VAL A 80 13.51 6.18 3.65
C VAL A 80 14.95 5.88 3.18
N LEU A 81 15.40 4.63 3.36
CA LEU A 81 16.76 4.21 2.99
C LEU A 81 16.97 4.11 1.48
N GLY A 82 15.98 3.63 0.73
CA GLY A 82 16.06 3.41 -0.72
C GLY A 82 16.27 4.70 -1.53
N GLY A 83 15.69 5.82 -1.07
CA GLY A 83 15.93 7.13 -1.66
C GLY A 83 17.40 7.55 -1.56
N HIS A 84 18.00 7.37 -0.40
CA HIS A 84 19.40 7.75 -0.13
C HIS A 84 20.43 6.95 -0.95
N LEU A 85 20.18 5.64 -1.12
CA LEU A 85 21.05 4.77 -1.90
C LEU A 85 21.04 5.11 -3.40
N ALA A 86 19.85 5.43 -3.93
CA ALA A 86 19.69 5.78 -5.34
C ALA A 86 20.47 7.06 -5.73
N ASP A 87 20.45 8.06 -4.83
CA ASP A 87 21.15 9.33 -5.06
C ASP A 87 22.67 9.15 -5.03
N ARG A 88 23.17 8.23 -4.21
CA ARG A 88 24.61 7.96 -4.08
C ARG A 88 25.22 7.25 -5.30
N TRP A 89 24.48 6.34 -5.94
CA TRP A 89 25.06 5.47 -6.97
C TRP A 89 24.93 5.97 -8.40
N ARG A 90 24.15 7.03 -8.65
CA ARG A 90 23.94 7.66 -9.99
C ARG A 90 23.59 6.66 -11.13
N ARG A 91 23.16 5.43 -10.80
CA ARG A 91 22.80 4.35 -11.74
C ARG A 91 21.39 3.86 -11.43
N LEU A 92 20.40 4.66 -11.79
CA LEU A 92 19.01 4.45 -11.42
C LEU A 92 18.46 3.09 -11.89
N LYS A 93 18.77 2.69 -13.14
CA LYS A 93 18.35 1.39 -13.68
C LYS A 93 18.95 0.23 -12.91
N ALA A 94 20.25 0.28 -12.56
CA ALA A 94 20.92 -0.79 -11.84
C ALA A 94 20.34 -0.97 -10.43
N VAL A 95 20.12 0.14 -9.70
CA VAL A 95 19.52 0.09 -8.35
C VAL A 95 18.08 -0.42 -8.40
N ALA A 96 17.28 0.03 -9.37
CA ALA A 96 15.95 -0.52 -9.58
C ALA A 96 16.00 -2.02 -9.90
N GLY A 97 16.94 -2.44 -10.77
CA GLY A 97 17.15 -3.84 -11.16
C GLY A 97 17.51 -4.73 -9.97
N LEU A 98 18.40 -4.26 -9.08
CA LEU A 98 18.71 -4.97 -7.84
C LEU A 98 17.46 -5.14 -6.95
N GLY A 99 16.63 -4.09 -6.81
CA GLY A 99 15.39 -4.17 -6.05
C GLY A 99 14.39 -5.15 -6.65
N TYR A 100 14.20 -5.13 -7.98
CA TYR A 100 13.33 -6.09 -8.68
C TYR A 100 13.87 -7.52 -8.59
N GLY A 101 15.18 -7.73 -8.79
CA GLY A 101 15.84 -9.02 -8.68
C GLY A 101 15.76 -9.61 -7.28
N LEU A 102 16.04 -8.81 -6.25
CA LEU A 102 15.90 -9.23 -4.86
C LEU A 102 14.47 -9.70 -4.56
N SER A 103 13.47 -8.89 -4.95
CA SER A 103 12.06 -9.27 -4.78
C SER A 103 11.70 -10.55 -5.55
N ALA A 104 12.28 -10.79 -6.74
CA ALA A 104 12.07 -12.04 -7.47
C ALA A 104 12.65 -13.25 -6.72
N VAL A 105 13.90 -13.16 -6.27
CA VAL A 105 14.58 -14.26 -5.56
C VAL A 105 13.89 -14.59 -4.23
N CYS A 106 13.34 -13.59 -3.53
CA CYS A 106 12.58 -13.80 -2.29
C CYS A 106 11.40 -14.77 -2.45
N LYS A 107 10.80 -14.88 -3.64
CA LYS A 107 9.71 -15.83 -3.89
C LYS A 107 10.18 -17.28 -3.85
N LEU A 108 11.39 -17.55 -4.33
CA LEU A 108 12.07 -18.85 -4.12
C LEU A 108 12.51 -19.00 -2.66
N GLY A 109 12.90 -17.91 -2.02
CA GLY A 109 13.24 -17.92 -0.59
C GLY A 109 12.07 -18.39 0.28
N LEU A 110 10.81 -18.06 -0.07
CA LEU A 110 9.63 -18.56 0.64
C LEU A 110 9.50 -20.10 0.51
N LEU A 111 9.88 -20.68 -0.62
CA LEU A 111 9.91 -22.15 -0.80
C LEU A 111 10.99 -22.80 0.07
N ALA A 112 12.16 -22.16 0.16
CA ALA A 112 13.29 -22.66 0.94
C ALA A 112 13.16 -22.47 2.43
N ALA A 113 12.35 -21.49 2.88
CA ALA A 113 12.19 -21.15 4.29
C ALA A 113 11.44 -22.23 5.10
N GLY A 114 10.71 -23.14 4.44
CA GLY A 114 9.91 -24.18 5.09
C GLY A 114 8.93 -23.58 6.09
N SER A 115 8.86 -24.17 7.31
CA SER A 115 8.00 -23.72 8.41
C SER A 115 8.72 -22.78 9.41
N SER A 116 9.95 -22.35 9.13
CA SER A 116 10.71 -21.45 10.02
C SER A 116 10.16 -20.05 9.97
N VAL A 117 9.50 -19.59 11.05
CA VAL A 117 8.97 -18.22 11.18
C VAL A 117 10.08 -17.19 11.00
N ALA A 118 11.26 -17.43 11.55
CA ALA A 118 12.41 -16.52 11.43
C ALA A 118 12.90 -16.42 9.97
N ALA A 119 13.03 -17.55 9.26
CA ALA A 119 13.44 -17.56 7.86
C ALA A 119 12.41 -16.87 6.97
N ILE A 120 11.11 -17.14 7.16
CA ILE A 120 10.03 -16.45 6.46
C ILE A 120 10.09 -14.94 6.73
N GLY A 121 10.28 -14.54 7.99
CA GLY A 121 10.41 -13.13 8.37
C GLY A 121 11.58 -12.45 7.66
N VAL A 122 12.74 -13.07 7.58
CA VAL A 122 13.91 -12.56 6.83
C VAL A 122 13.59 -12.41 5.34
N VAL A 123 12.96 -13.41 4.74
CA VAL A 123 12.58 -13.38 3.32
C VAL A 123 11.57 -12.26 3.04
N LEU A 124 10.56 -12.09 3.89
CA LEU A 124 9.56 -11.02 3.77
C LEU A 124 10.19 -9.63 3.95
N ALA A 125 11.09 -9.48 4.91
CA ALA A 125 11.84 -8.23 5.11
C ALA A 125 12.73 -7.91 3.90
N ALA A 126 13.41 -8.92 3.33
CA ALA A 126 14.22 -8.78 2.13
C ALA A 126 13.37 -8.39 0.90
N ASP A 127 12.19 -9.00 0.72
CA ASP A 127 11.26 -8.64 -0.36
C ASP A 127 10.79 -7.19 -0.23
N ARG A 128 10.43 -6.74 0.99
CA ARG A 128 10.06 -5.34 1.25
C ARG A 128 11.22 -4.37 1.01
N THR A 129 12.44 -4.80 1.34
CA THR A 129 13.67 -4.05 1.02
C THR A 129 13.83 -3.90 -0.50
N GLY A 130 13.66 -4.96 -1.26
CA GLY A 130 13.64 -4.92 -2.73
C GLY A 130 12.60 -3.93 -3.27
N LYS A 131 11.37 -3.94 -2.74
CA LYS A 131 10.31 -3.01 -3.12
C LYS A 131 10.68 -1.55 -2.78
N GLY A 132 11.27 -1.29 -1.63
CA GLY A 132 11.75 0.04 -1.24
C GLY A 132 12.87 0.55 -2.15
N LEU A 133 13.87 -0.29 -2.45
CA LEU A 133 14.99 0.05 -3.31
C LEU A 133 14.57 0.44 -4.72
N ARG A 134 13.60 -0.26 -5.31
CA ARG A 134 13.16 -0.03 -6.69
C ARG A 134 12.32 1.23 -6.89
N THR A 135 11.50 1.61 -5.88
CA THR A 135 10.47 2.65 -6.04
C THR A 135 11.07 4.01 -6.37
N GLY A 136 12.08 4.44 -5.62
CA GLY A 136 12.75 5.71 -5.82
C GLY A 136 13.41 5.88 -7.19
N PRO A 137 14.32 4.98 -7.57
CA PRO A 137 14.97 5.03 -8.88
C PRO A 137 14.00 4.92 -10.06
N ARG A 138 12.96 4.09 -9.95
CA ARG A 138 11.91 3.98 -10.97
C ARG A 138 11.21 5.32 -11.21
N ASP A 139 10.76 5.97 -10.14
CA ASP A 139 10.05 7.24 -10.23
C ASP A 139 10.97 8.34 -10.78
N ALA A 140 12.26 8.31 -10.43
CA ALA A 140 13.27 9.21 -11.01
C ALA A 140 13.45 8.96 -12.53
N LEU A 141 13.53 7.69 -12.97
CA LEU A 141 13.62 7.35 -14.39
C LEU A 141 12.38 7.80 -15.17
N ILE A 142 11.17 7.68 -14.60
CA ILE A 142 9.94 8.21 -15.21
C ILE A 142 10.06 9.74 -15.38
N SER A 143 10.46 10.44 -14.33
CA SER A 143 10.61 11.89 -14.34
C SER A 143 11.63 12.35 -15.38
N LEU A 144 12.84 11.76 -15.39
CA LEU A 144 13.92 12.09 -16.32
C LEU A 144 13.64 11.69 -17.78
N SER A 145 12.69 10.80 -18.00
CA SER A 145 12.28 10.37 -19.35
C SER A 145 11.09 11.17 -19.87
N SER A 146 10.50 12.04 -19.07
CA SER A 146 9.26 12.75 -19.39
C SER A 146 9.50 14.24 -19.57
N ASP A 147 8.73 14.87 -20.45
CA ASP A 147 8.67 16.31 -20.53
C ASP A 147 8.09 16.89 -19.23
N PRO A 148 8.69 17.93 -18.62
CA PRO A 148 8.17 18.57 -17.41
C PRO A 148 6.69 18.96 -17.49
N ALA A 149 6.21 19.38 -18.66
CA ALA A 149 4.81 19.74 -18.91
C ALA A 149 3.87 18.52 -19.02
N ALA A 150 4.40 17.28 -19.12
CA ALA A 150 3.66 16.03 -19.30
C ALA A 150 3.90 15.03 -18.17
N LEU A 151 4.53 15.40 -17.06
CA LEU A 151 4.85 14.54 -15.92
C LEU A 151 3.60 13.87 -15.35
N GLY A 152 2.51 14.62 -15.13
CA GLY A 152 1.25 14.07 -14.61
C GLY A 152 0.70 12.95 -15.47
N ARG A 153 0.77 13.09 -16.81
CA ARG A 153 0.33 12.03 -17.74
C ARG A 153 1.23 10.80 -17.68
N SER A 154 2.54 10.99 -17.61
CA SER A 154 3.51 9.88 -17.53
C SER A 154 3.34 9.07 -16.26
N PHE A 155 3.22 9.73 -15.10
CA PHE A 155 2.92 9.06 -13.83
C PHE A 155 1.52 8.44 -13.82
N GLY A 156 0.53 9.08 -14.45
CA GLY A 156 -0.83 8.54 -14.59
C GLY A 156 -0.86 7.21 -15.36
N VAL A 157 -0.18 7.15 -16.51
CA VAL A 157 -0.08 5.91 -17.31
C VAL A 157 0.67 4.82 -16.53
N HIS A 158 1.81 5.17 -15.89
CA HIS A 158 2.53 4.23 -15.05
C HIS A 158 1.65 3.68 -13.92
N ARG A 159 0.92 4.55 -13.21
CA ARG A 159 0.04 4.15 -12.11
C ARG A 159 -1.14 3.28 -12.58
N ALA A 160 -1.67 3.55 -13.77
CA ALA A 160 -2.71 2.71 -14.37
C ALA A 160 -2.20 1.29 -14.62
N LEU A 161 -1.00 1.14 -15.18
CA LEU A 161 -0.38 -0.17 -15.42
C LEU A 161 -0.05 -0.89 -14.11
N ASP A 162 0.47 -0.20 -13.11
CA ASP A 162 0.70 -0.66 -11.73
C ASP A 162 -0.60 -1.25 -11.14
N THR A 163 -1.70 -0.49 -11.22
CA THR A 163 -3.03 -0.92 -10.72
C THR A 163 -3.57 -2.13 -11.46
N VAL A 164 -3.43 -2.17 -12.79
CA VAL A 164 -3.84 -3.36 -13.58
C VAL A 164 -3.05 -4.59 -13.13
N GLY A 165 -1.74 -4.46 -12.91
CA GLY A 165 -0.91 -5.54 -12.37
C GLY A 165 -1.40 -6.01 -11.00
N ALA A 166 -1.72 -5.07 -10.10
CA ALA A 166 -2.22 -5.37 -8.77
C ALA A 166 -3.57 -6.13 -8.79
N LEU A 167 -4.46 -5.80 -9.72
CA LEU A 167 -5.74 -6.50 -9.88
C LEU A 167 -5.59 -7.89 -10.50
N LEU A 168 -4.65 -8.06 -11.46
CA LEU A 168 -4.42 -9.33 -12.11
C LEU A 168 -3.70 -10.35 -11.21
N GLY A 169 -2.91 -9.90 -10.23
CA GLY A 169 -2.17 -10.76 -9.32
C GLY A 169 -3.05 -11.78 -8.58
N PRO A 170 -4.07 -11.36 -7.83
CA PRO A 170 -4.99 -12.27 -7.15
C PRO A 170 -5.71 -13.22 -8.10
N VAL A 171 -6.09 -12.76 -9.30
CA VAL A 171 -6.74 -13.59 -10.33
C VAL A 171 -5.76 -14.67 -10.84
N ALA A 172 -4.50 -14.31 -11.10
CA ALA A 172 -3.48 -15.24 -11.49
C ALA A 172 -3.19 -16.27 -10.37
N ALA A 173 -3.11 -15.83 -9.12
CA ALA A 173 -2.96 -16.72 -7.97
C ALA A 173 -4.12 -17.72 -7.86
N MET A 174 -5.35 -17.24 -8.00
CA MET A 174 -6.54 -18.11 -8.04
C MET A 174 -6.45 -19.14 -9.15
N GLY A 175 -6.09 -18.72 -10.36
CA GLY A 175 -5.92 -19.64 -11.50
C GLY A 175 -4.88 -20.73 -11.23
N VAL A 176 -3.71 -20.36 -10.69
CA VAL A 176 -2.65 -21.31 -10.33
C VAL A 176 -3.12 -22.27 -9.23
N LEU A 177 -3.77 -21.79 -8.16
CA LEU A 177 -4.31 -22.64 -7.09
C LEU A 177 -5.35 -23.62 -7.63
N ALA A 178 -6.23 -23.18 -8.53
CA ALA A 178 -7.25 -24.04 -9.11
C ALA A 178 -6.64 -25.19 -9.95
N VAL A 179 -5.63 -24.90 -10.78
CA VAL A 179 -4.98 -25.91 -11.65
C VAL A 179 -4.04 -26.82 -10.86
N SER A 180 -3.42 -26.31 -9.78
CA SER A 180 -2.44 -27.03 -8.97
C SER A 180 -3.02 -27.72 -7.73
N LEU A 181 -4.36 -27.83 -7.65
CA LEU A 181 -5.06 -28.45 -6.51
C LEU A 181 -4.70 -27.81 -5.16
N GLY A 182 -4.57 -26.48 -5.14
CA GLY A 182 -4.30 -25.72 -3.92
C GLY A 182 -2.81 -25.60 -3.54
N SER A 183 -1.87 -25.89 -4.44
CA SER A 183 -0.43 -25.84 -4.17
C SER A 183 0.10 -24.42 -4.03
N TYR A 184 0.42 -23.97 -2.81
CA TYR A 184 1.11 -22.70 -2.56
C TYR A 184 2.51 -22.64 -3.18
N PRO A 185 3.34 -23.71 -3.16
CA PRO A 185 4.61 -23.74 -3.88
C PRO A 185 4.48 -23.41 -5.37
N ALA A 186 3.42 -23.92 -6.04
CA ALA A 186 3.15 -23.60 -7.43
C ALA A 186 2.90 -22.10 -7.65
N VAL A 187 2.19 -21.44 -6.73
CA VAL A 187 1.97 -19.98 -6.79
C VAL A 187 3.29 -19.23 -6.63
N PHE A 188 4.13 -19.60 -5.67
CA PHE A 188 5.42 -18.91 -5.43
C PHE A 188 6.39 -19.10 -6.59
N PHE A 189 6.47 -20.31 -7.16
CA PHE A 189 7.30 -20.57 -8.32
C PHE A 189 6.80 -19.82 -9.57
N THR A 190 5.51 -19.85 -9.84
CA THR A 190 4.91 -19.09 -10.96
C THR A 190 5.14 -17.59 -10.77
N SER A 191 4.96 -17.09 -9.55
CA SER A 191 5.24 -15.69 -9.20
C SER A 191 6.71 -15.33 -9.44
N PHE A 192 7.66 -16.22 -9.11
CA PHE A 192 9.07 -16.03 -9.44
C PHE A 192 9.27 -15.92 -10.96
N CYS A 193 8.70 -16.84 -11.75
CA CYS A 193 8.81 -16.79 -13.21
C CYS A 193 8.28 -15.47 -13.79
N VAL A 194 7.12 -15.01 -13.31
CA VAL A 194 6.53 -13.72 -13.71
C VAL A 194 7.44 -12.55 -13.31
N ALA A 195 8.01 -12.57 -12.07
CA ALA A 195 8.95 -11.55 -11.65
C ALA A 195 10.23 -11.54 -12.51
N ALA A 196 10.75 -12.71 -12.88
CA ALA A 196 11.92 -12.84 -13.75
C ALA A 196 11.66 -12.22 -15.13
N VAL A 197 10.45 -12.41 -15.69
CA VAL A 197 10.04 -11.70 -16.91
C VAL A 197 10.05 -10.19 -16.70
N GLY A 198 9.56 -9.69 -15.57
CA GLY A 198 9.61 -8.26 -15.23
C GLY A 198 11.06 -7.72 -15.17
N VAL A 199 11.99 -8.48 -14.56
CA VAL A 199 13.42 -8.13 -14.54
C VAL A 199 14.00 -8.14 -15.94
N LEU A 200 13.66 -9.12 -16.77
CA LEU A 200 14.11 -9.21 -18.17
C LEU A 200 13.60 -7.99 -18.98
N LEU A 201 12.34 -7.61 -18.83
CA LEU A 201 11.79 -6.41 -19.47
C LEU A 201 12.55 -5.15 -19.03
N LEU A 202 12.90 -5.01 -17.75
CA LEU A 202 13.73 -3.91 -17.26
C LEU A 202 15.10 -3.88 -17.96
N VAL A 203 15.77 -5.04 -18.05
CA VAL A 203 17.11 -5.14 -18.63
C VAL A 203 17.10 -4.80 -20.11
N LEU A 204 16.13 -5.31 -20.85
CA LEU A 204 16.08 -5.21 -22.31
C LEU A 204 15.51 -3.88 -22.82
N PHE A 205 14.44 -3.37 -22.17
CA PHE A 205 13.65 -2.26 -22.73
C PHE A 205 13.81 -0.93 -21.98
N VAL A 206 14.16 -0.95 -20.69
CA VAL A 206 14.35 0.29 -19.96
C VAL A 206 15.74 0.86 -20.25
N ARG A 207 15.78 2.13 -20.63
CA ARG A 207 17.02 2.89 -20.84
C ARG A 207 17.37 3.67 -19.58
N ASP A 208 18.63 3.58 -19.14
CA ASP A 208 19.11 4.41 -18.04
C ASP A 208 19.17 5.87 -18.46
N ARG A 209 18.97 6.77 -17.51
CA ARG A 209 19.06 8.21 -17.72
C ARG A 209 20.00 8.78 -16.66
N PRO A 210 21.16 9.32 -17.07
CA PRO A 210 22.03 10.01 -16.12
C PRO A 210 21.34 11.27 -15.62
N GLY A 211 21.28 11.43 -14.31
CA GLY A 211 20.68 12.60 -13.66
C GLY A 211 20.38 12.31 -12.20
N THR A 212 20.42 13.34 -11.39
CA THR A 212 19.88 13.34 -10.04
C THR A 212 18.47 13.91 -10.12
N ALA A 213 17.46 13.15 -9.74
CA ALA A 213 16.17 13.75 -9.49
C ALA A 213 16.33 14.68 -8.28
N ASP A 214 15.95 15.95 -8.43
CA ASP A 214 15.89 16.90 -7.32
C ASP A 214 14.84 16.37 -6.32
N ARG A 215 15.29 15.59 -5.35
CA ARG A 215 14.48 15.14 -4.21
C ARG A 215 14.98 15.87 -2.98
N ALA A 216 14.06 16.62 -2.37
CA ALA A 216 14.29 17.10 -1.03
C ALA A 216 14.50 15.86 -0.12
N ALA A 217 15.74 15.66 0.32
CA ALA A 217 16.08 14.59 1.26
C ALA A 217 15.25 14.79 2.53
N VAL A 218 14.67 13.71 3.06
CA VAL A 218 13.98 13.73 4.34
C VAL A 218 15.02 14.05 5.42
N SER A 219 15.03 15.29 5.91
CA SER A 219 15.94 15.71 6.97
C SER A 219 15.37 15.33 8.34
N PRO A 220 16.11 14.56 9.18
CA PRO A 220 15.67 14.27 10.55
C PRO A 220 15.42 15.54 11.37
N GLY A 221 16.22 16.58 11.19
CA GLY A 221 16.02 17.88 11.84
C GLY A 221 14.70 18.55 11.42
N ALA A 222 14.38 18.56 10.13
CA ALA A 222 13.11 19.08 9.62
C ALA A 222 11.90 18.25 10.10
N ALA A 223 12.05 16.93 10.22
CA ALA A 223 11.02 16.06 10.78
C ALA A 223 10.72 16.42 12.24
N LEU A 224 11.78 16.64 13.04
CA LEU A 224 11.65 17.06 14.45
C LEU A 224 11.03 18.44 14.58
N GLU A 225 11.41 19.39 13.72
CA GLU A 225 10.82 20.73 13.68
C GLU A 225 9.31 20.67 13.38
N LEU A 226 8.89 19.85 12.40
CA LEU A 226 7.48 19.66 12.10
C LEU A 226 6.71 19.07 13.28
N LEU A 227 7.28 18.11 13.99
CA LEU A 227 6.65 17.51 15.19
C LEU A 227 6.50 18.49 16.37
N ARG A 228 7.27 19.58 16.41
CA ARG A 228 7.08 20.66 17.39
C ARG A 228 5.86 21.51 17.09
N ARG A 229 5.36 21.53 15.84
CA ARG A 229 4.14 22.25 15.45
C ARG A 229 2.91 21.49 15.96
N GLY A 230 2.09 22.13 16.80
CA GLY A 230 0.97 21.50 17.51
C GLY A 230 -0.04 20.82 16.58
N ASP A 231 -0.43 21.50 15.49
CA ASP A 231 -1.44 20.98 14.56
C ASP A 231 -0.93 19.76 13.78
N PHE A 232 0.32 19.80 13.31
CA PHE A 232 0.94 18.66 12.64
C PHE A 232 1.11 17.46 13.59
N ARG A 233 1.59 17.71 14.81
CA ARG A 233 1.73 16.68 15.84
C ARG A 233 0.40 16.00 16.16
N ARG A 234 -0.70 16.78 16.26
CA ARG A 234 -2.04 16.22 16.47
C ARG A 234 -2.45 15.25 15.36
N ILE A 235 -2.21 15.63 14.09
CA ILE A 235 -2.50 14.74 12.95
C ILE A 235 -1.67 13.45 13.05
N VAL A 236 -0.36 13.54 13.31
CA VAL A 236 0.51 12.38 13.45
C VAL A 236 0.05 11.46 14.58
N VAL A 237 -0.26 12.03 15.75
CA VAL A 237 -0.71 11.27 16.92
C VAL A 237 -2.03 10.56 16.66
N TRP A 238 -3.02 11.24 16.06
CA TRP A 238 -4.31 10.61 15.75
C TRP A 238 -4.20 9.60 14.62
N ALA A 239 -3.39 9.87 13.61
CA ALA A 239 -3.11 8.90 12.54
C ALA A 239 -2.44 7.63 13.09
N ALA A 240 -1.50 7.77 14.03
CA ALA A 240 -0.87 6.64 14.70
C ALA A 240 -1.84 5.91 15.64
N ALA A 241 -2.65 6.64 16.43
CA ALA A 241 -3.64 6.04 17.33
C ALA A 241 -4.70 5.24 16.56
N LEU A 242 -5.24 5.79 15.47
CA LEU A 242 -6.16 5.07 14.59
C LEU A 242 -5.47 3.89 13.91
N GLY A 243 -4.22 4.05 13.45
CA GLY A 243 -3.42 2.96 12.90
C GLY A 243 -3.21 1.81 13.88
N LEU A 244 -3.03 2.12 15.17
CA LEU A 244 -2.83 1.12 16.24
C LEU A 244 -4.06 0.25 16.49
N VAL A 245 -5.26 0.78 16.32
CA VAL A 245 -6.53 0.06 16.50
C VAL A 245 -7.14 -0.45 15.19
N THR A 246 -6.46 -0.23 14.06
CA THR A 246 -6.87 -0.73 12.74
C THR A 246 -6.41 -2.17 12.60
N VAL A 247 -7.34 -3.11 12.49
CA VAL A 247 -7.03 -4.53 12.22
C VAL A 247 -6.47 -4.67 10.80
N GLY A 248 -5.40 -5.44 10.66
CA GLY A 248 -4.79 -5.72 9.36
C GLY A 248 -5.74 -6.49 8.43
N ASP A 249 -5.66 -6.17 7.13
CA ASP A 249 -6.52 -6.74 6.09
C ASP A 249 -6.50 -8.27 6.07
N ALA A 250 -5.33 -8.83 6.22
CA ALA A 250 -5.11 -10.27 6.21
C ALA A 250 -5.87 -10.98 7.34
N PHE A 251 -5.96 -10.37 8.51
CA PHE A 251 -6.77 -10.90 9.61
C PHE A 251 -8.27 -10.87 9.30
N LEU A 252 -8.76 -9.78 8.69
CA LEU A 252 -10.16 -9.69 8.27
C LEU A 252 -10.49 -10.78 7.25
N TYR A 253 -9.62 -11.00 6.27
CA TYR A 253 -9.82 -12.04 5.26
C TYR A 253 -9.77 -13.46 5.85
N LEU A 254 -8.88 -13.72 6.82
CA LEU A 254 -8.84 -14.99 7.54
C LEU A 254 -10.10 -15.24 8.37
N VAL A 255 -10.66 -14.20 9.00
CA VAL A 255 -11.93 -14.33 9.73
C VAL A 255 -13.07 -14.59 8.76
N LEU A 256 -13.13 -13.89 7.62
CA LEU A 256 -14.12 -14.12 6.56
C LEU A 256 -14.02 -15.55 6.00
N GLN A 257 -12.81 -16.02 5.72
CA GLN A 257 -12.57 -17.38 5.22
C GLN A 257 -13.11 -18.42 6.18
N ARG A 258 -12.85 -18.29 7.48
CA ARG A 258 -13.35 -19.21 8.51
C ARG A 258 -14.87 -19.15 8.70
N ARG A 259 -15.46 -17.97 8.56
CA ARG A 259 -16.91 -17.74 8.77
C ARG A 259 -17.77 -18.18 7.60
N TRP A 260 -17.24 -18.11 6.40
CA TRP A 260 -17.95 -18.45 5.18
C TRP A 260 -17.48 -19.77 4.55
N ASP A 261 -16.42 -20.37 5.12
CA ASP A 261 -15.76 -21.57 4.59
C ASP A 261 -15.37 -21.43 3.11
N VAL A 262 -14.76 -20.29 2.78
CA VAL A 262 -14.32 -19.98 1.41
C VAL A 262 -13.27 -21.00 0.99
N PRO A 263 -13.46 -21.72 -0.14
CA PRO A 263 -12.43 -22.61 -0.63
C PRO A 263 -11.11 -21.88 -0.86
N VAL A 264 -9.98 -22.53 -0.55
CA VAL A 264 -8.63 -21.95 -0.63
C VAL A 264 -8.37 -21.27 -1.99
N ALA A 265 -8.83 -21.89 -3.08
CA ALA A 265 -8.65 -21.35 -4.43
C ALA A 265 -9.32 -19.98 -4.64
N PHE A 266 -10.42 -19.69 -3.96
CA PHE A 266 -11.16 -18.43 -4.09
C PHE A 266 -10.75 -17.35 -3.06
N PHE A 267 -9.90 -17.69 -2.10
CA PHE A 267 -9.44 -16.70 -1.11
C PHE A 267 -8.82 -15.44 -1.73
N PRO A 268 -8.04 -15.51 -2.84
CA PRO A 268 -7.49 -14.33 -3.50
C PRO A 268 -8.55 -13.32 -3.98
N LEU A 269 -9.82 -13.73 -4.10
CA LEU A 269 -10.92 -12.83 -4.45
C LEU A 269 -11.29 -11.86 -3.30
N LEU A 270 -10.95 -12.18 -2.05
CA LEU A 270 -11.26 -11.30 -0.91
C LEU A 270 -10.52 -9.95 -1.02
N PRO A 271 -9.18 -9.91 -1.15
CA PRO A 271 -8.48 -8.66 -1.39
C PRO A 271 -8.91 -7.97 -2.70
N LEU A 272 -9.21 -8.74 -3.75
CA LEU A 272 -9.69 -8.21 -5.03
C LEU A 272 -11.05 -7.51 -4.86
N GLY A 273 -11.97 -8.09 -4.09
CA GLY A 273 -13.27 -7.47 -3.78
C GLY A 273 -13.13 -6.14 -3.06
N THR A 274 -12.25 -6.06 -2.04
CA THR A 274 -11.91 -4.80 -1.37
C THR A 274 -11.34 -3.78 -2.36
N ALA A 275 -10.40 -4.18 -3.21
CA ALA A 275 -9.77 -3.31 -4.20
C ALA A 275 -10.78 -2.79 -5.24
N ALA A 276 -11.71 -3.62 -5.69
CA ALA A 276 -12.76 -3.21 -6.62
C ALA A 276 -13.66 -2.12 -6.03
N VAL A 277 -14.12 -2.30 -4.79
CA VAL A 277 -14.94 -1.28 -4.10
C VAL A 277 -14.13 -0.01 -3.87
N TYR A 278 -12.88 -0.12 -3.45
CA TYR A 278 -11.98 1.02 -3.31
C TYR A 278 -11.87 1.83 -4.60
N LEU A 279 -11.61 1.18 -5.74
CA LEU A 279 -11.46 1.85 -7.02
C LEU A 279 -12.74 2.55 -7.49
N LEU A 280 -13.89 1.93 -7.27
CA LEU A 280 -15.19 2.50 -7.59
C LEU A 280 -15.49 3.74 -6.74
N LEU A 281 -15.11 3.75 -5.48
CA LEU A 281 -15.48 4.77 -4.50
C LEU A 281 -14.40 5.82 -4.25
N ALA A 282 -13.14 5.60 -4.64
CA ALA A 282 -12.03 6.51 -4.34
C ALA A 282 -12.30 7.95 -4.85
N VAL A 283 -12.80 8.10 -6.08
CA VAL A 283 -13.10 9.43 -6.63
C VAL A 283 -14.36 10.06 -6.01
N PRO A 284 -15.51 9.36 -5.88
CA PRO A 284 -16.68 9.90 -5.19
C PRO A 284 -16.40 10.32 -3.74
N ILE A 285 -15.71 9.48 -2.98
CA ILE A 285 -15.38 9.76 -1.58
C ILE A 285 -14.34 10.89 -1.48
N GLY A 286 -13.37 10.95 -2.39
CA GLY A 286 -12.44 12.07 -2.47
C GLY A 286 -13.16 13.41 -2.71
N ARG A 287 -14.14 13.45 -3.61
CA ARG A 287 -14.99 14.64 -3.82
C ARG A 287 -15.85 14.97 -2.58
N LEU A 288 -16.34 13.96 -1.89
CA LEU A 288 -17.06 14.15 -0.64
C LEU A 288 -16.16 14.77 0.43
N ALA A 289 -14.91 14.29 0.53
CA ALA A 289 -13.91 14.83 1.46
C ALA A 289 -13.58 16.31 1.20
N ASP A 290 -13.60 16.73 -0.07
CA ASP A 290 -13.41 18.14 -0.43
C ASP A 290 -14.62 19.01 -0.08
N ARG A 291 -15.85 18.44 0.01
CA ARG A 291 -17.09 19.15 0.33
C ARG A 291 -17.39 19.26 1.81
N ILE A 292 -17.29 18.16 2.54
CA ILE A 292 -17.68 18.10 3.97
C ILE A 292 -16.47 18.12 4.92
N GLY A 293 -15.26 18.18 4.38
CA GLY A 293 -14.01 18.16 5.12
C GLY A 293 -13.32 16.81 5.13
N ARG A 294 -12.00 16.82 5.08
CA ARG A 294 -11.14 15.63 4.96
C ARG A 294 -11.12 14.80 6.24
N TRP A 295 -11.10 15.46 7.40
CA TRP A 295 -11.05 14.77 8.69
C TRP A 295 -12.32 13.96 9.00
N PRO A 296 -13.55 14.50 8.85
CA PRO A 296 -14.77 13.72 9.02
C PRO A 296 -14.85 12.50 8.10
N VAL A 297 -14.43 12.62 6.82
CA VAL A 297 -14.42 11.50 5.88
C VAL A 297 -13.40 10.45 6.29
N PHE A 298 -12.22 10.86 6.75
CA PHE A 298 -11.19 9.95 7.26
C PHE A 298 -11.69 9.15 8.48
N LEU A 299 -12.39 9.78 9.41
CA LEU A 299 -13.03 9.10 10.55
C LEU A 299 -14.19 8.20 10.10
N GLY A 300 -14.98 8.63 9.13
CA GLY A 300 -16.07 7.84 8.53
C GLY A 300 -15.55 6.53 7.92
N GLY A 301 -14.37 6.56 7.30
CA GLY A 301 -13.68 5.35 6.83
C GLY A 301 -13.36 4.38 7.97
N HIS A 302 -12.82 4.87 9.08
CA HIS A 302 -12.55 4.02 10.26
C HIS A 302 -13.84 3.49 10.90
N ALA A 303 -14.93 4.28 10.89
CA ALA A 303 -16.24 3.80 11.31
C ALA A 303 -16.77 2.67 10.40
N ALA A 304 -16.54 2.78 9.08
CA ALA A 304 -16.89 1.70 8.14
C ALA A 304 -16.08 0.41 8.43
N LEU A 305 -14.79 0.52 8.76
CA LEU A 305 -14.00 -0.63 9.21
C LEU A 305 -14.58 -1.23 10.51
N GLY A 306 -14.93 -0.39 11.49
CA GLY A 306 -15.58 -0.85 12.73
C GLY A 306 -16.88 -1.60 12.44
N ALA A 307 -17.70 -1.09 11.53
CA ALA A 307 -18.91 -1.76 11.08
C ALA A 307 -18.60 -3.11 10.38
N ALA A 308 -17.56 -3.20 9.56
CA ALA A 308 -17.13 -4.45 8.95
C ALA A 308 -16.76 -5.50 10.01
N LEU A 309 -16.00 -5.10 11.04
CA LEU A 309 -15.62 -5.98 12.15
C LEU A 309 -16.85 -6.48 12.94
N VAL A 310 -17.85 -5.62 13.18
CA VAL A 310 -19.11 -6.00 13.84
C VAL A 310 -19.92 -6.96 12.96
N VAL A 311 -20.04 -6.68 11.67
CA VAL A 311 -20.74 -7.53 10.69
C VAL A 311 -20.14 -8.94 10.66
N VAL A 312 -18.81 -9.03 10.66
CA VAL A 312 -18.11 -10.33 10.66
C VAL A 312 -18.38 -11.14 11.92
N CYS A 313 -18.70 -10.52 13.07
CA CYS A 313 -19.09 -11.19 14.30
C CYS A 313 -20.61 -11.42 14.42
N GLY A 314 -21.42 -10.81 13.55
CA GLY A 314 -22.88 -10.80 13.59
C GLY A 314 -23.54 -12.07 13.04
N PRO A 315 -24.87 -12.08 12.91
CA PRO A 315 -25.64 -13.24 12.43
C PRO A 315 -25.58 -13.44 10.91
N VAL A 316 -25.09 -12.46 10.15
CA VAL A 316 -24.98 -12.54 8.68
C VAL A 316 -24.00 -13.66 8.32
N SER A 317 -24.33 -14.46 7.32
CA SER A 317 -23.52 -15.61 6.87
C SER A 317 -23.53 -15.74 5.35
N GLY A 318 -22.70 -16.64 4.81
CA GLY A 318 -22.64 -16.93 3.38
C GLY A 318 -22.10 -15.75 2.53
N PRO A 319 -22.43 -15.70 1.23
CA PRO A 319 -21.94 -14.70 0.29
C PRO A 319 -22.26 -13.25 0.69
N SER A 320 -23.43 -13.02 1.31
CA SER A 320 -23.86 -11.69 1.77
C SER A 320 -22.93 -11.12 2.86
N LEU A 321 -22.40 -11.99 3.73
CA LEU A 321 -21.39 -11.58 4.71
C LEU A 321 -20.14 -11.04 4.02
N ALA A 322 -19.62 -11.78 3.03
CA ALA A 322 -18.43 -11.37 2.32
C ALA A 322 -18.66 -10.05 1.54
N VAL A 323 -19.75 -9.96 0.78
CA VAL A 323 -20.07 -8.74 0.02
C VAL A 323 -20.16 -7.53 0.94
N LEU A 324 -20.88 -7.63 2.05
CA LEU A 324 -21.04 -6.51 2.99
C LEU A 324 -19.71 -6.14 3.68
N ALA A 325 -18.96 -7.12 4.16
CA ALA A 325 -17.68 -6.88 4.83
C ALA A 325 -16.65 -6.27 3.86
N LEU A 326 -16.53 -6.79 2.64
CA LEU A 326 -15.62 -6.27 1.63
C LEU A 326 -16.04 -4.89 1.12
N ALA A 327 -17.34 -4.62 1.00
CA ALA A 327 -17.86 -3.30 0.66
C ALA A 327 -17.48 -2.26 1.73
N LEU A 328 -17.73 -2.54 3.01
CA LEU A 328 -17.36 -1.66 4.12
C LEU A 328 -15.84 -1.47 4.22
N HIS A 329 -15.07 -2.53 3.98
CA HIS A 329 -13.61 -2.47 3.98
C HIS A 329 -13.07 -1.66 2.79
N GLY A 330 -13.68 -1.76 1.61
CA GLY A 330 -13.36 -0.92 0.45
C GLY A 330 -13.70 0.56 0.68
N VAL A 331 -14.83 0.86 1.35
CA VAL A 331 -15.17 2.21 1.82
C VAL A 331 -14.10 2.76 2.77
N PHE A 332 -13.63 1.94 3.73
CA PHE A 332 -12.53 2.32 4.62
C PHE A 332 -11.31 2.78 3.82
N TYR A 333 -10.87 2.00 2.83
CA TYR A 333 -9.73 2.39 1.99
C TYR A 333 -9.99 3.65 1.19
N ALA A 334 -11.17 3.78 0.56
CA ALA A 334 -11.53 4.94 -0.24
C ALA A 334 -11.59 6.24 0.60
N ALA A 335 -11.94 6.12 1.88
CA ALA A 335 -12.03 7.25 2.80
C ALA A 335 -10.72 7.55 3.57
N THR A 336 -9.74 6.65 3.53
CA THR A 336 -8.49 6.82 4.29
C THR A 336 -7.26 6.98 3.42
N ASP A 337 -7.17 6.22 2.32
CA ASP A 337 -6.03 6.30 1.40
C ASP A 337 -6.05 7.63 0.63
N GLY A 338 -4.98 8.40 0.75
CA GLY A 338 -4.88 9.74 0.19
C GLY A 338 -5.59 10.85 0.97
N VAL A 339 -6.72 10.58 1.63
CA VAL A 339 -7.48 11.59 2.39
C VAL A 339 -6.68 12.12 3.57
N LEU A 340 -5.96 11.25 4.30
CA LEU A 340 -5.10 11.68 5.40
C LEU A 340 -3.96 12.59 4.92
N MET A 341 -3.33 12.27 3.79
CA MET A 341 -2.27 13.11 3.22
C MET A 341 -2.84 14.46 2.75
N ALA A 342 -4.06 14.45 2.19
CA ALA A 342 -4.76 15.67 1.85
C ALA A 342 -5.09 16.51 3.09
N ALA A 343 -5.43 15.90 4.23
CA ALA A 343 -5.66 16.60 5.49
C ALA A 343 -4.37 17.17 6.11
N ALA A 344 -3.25 16.46 5.98
CA ALA A 344 -1.95 16.92 6.47
C ALA A 344 -1.32 18.03 5.61
N GLY A 345 -1.63 18.06 4.30
CA GLY A 345 -1.01 18.98 3.36
C GLY A 345 -1.05 20.46 3.74
N PRO A 346 -2.19 21.04 4.19
CA PRO A 346 -2.31 22.44 4.56
C PRO A 346 -1.49 22.86 5.78
N VAL A 347 -1.22 21.94 6.72
CA VAL A 347 -0.47 22.23 7.97
C VAL A 347 1.04 22.05 7.82
N VAL A 348 1.49 21.57 6.66
CA VAL A 348 2.91 21.35 6.35
C VAL A 348 3.36 22.40 5.33
N PRO A 349 4.45 23.16 5.61
CA PRO A 349 5.05 24.08 4.63
C PRO A 349 5.35 23.37 3.31
N ALA A 350 5.25 24.12 2.20
CA ALA A 350 5.41 23.55 0.86
C ALA A 350 6.78 22.85 0.69
N GLU A 351 7.82 23.42 1.25
CA GLU A 351 9.22 22.95 1.19
C GLU A 351 9.42 21.64 1.99
N LEU A 352 8.60 21.43 3.03
CA LEU A 352 8.70 20.28 3.95
C LEU A 352 7.62 19.21 3.71
N ARG A 353 6.80 19.32 2.67
CA ARG A 353 5.68 18.39 2.42
C ARG A 353 6.12 16.94 2.29
N ALA A 354 7.22 16.70 1.57
CA ALA A 354 7.76 15.34 1.43
C ALA A 354 8.13 14.74 2.79
N THR A 355 8.85 15.51 3.63
CA THR A 355 9.22 15.12 4.98
C THR A 355 7.99 14.92 5.88
N GLY A 356 7.02 15.85 5.84
CA GLY A 356 5.80 15.75 6.62
C GLY A 356 4.97 14.50 6.28
N PHE A 357 4.79 14.21 5.00
CA PHE A 357 4.08 13.00 4.56
C PHE A 357 4.83 11.73 4.95
N ALA A 358 6.16 11.71 4.86
CA ALA A 358 6.96 10.59 5.30
C ALA A 358 6.81 10.32 6.81
N VAL A 359 6.80 11.38 7.64
CA VAL A 359 6.57 11.26 9.10
C VAL A 359 5.20 10.67 9.41
N VAL A 360 4.12 11.17 8.77
CA VAL A 360 2.76 10.65 8.96
C VAL A 360 2.68 9.18 8.56
N GLN A 361 3.20 8.83 7.37
CA GLN A 361 3.17 7.46 6.85
C GLN A 361 4.00 6.49 7.70
N THR A 362 5.16 6.93 8.18
CA THR A 362 6.01 6.11 9.08
C THR A 362 5.31 5.87 10.41
N GLY A 363 4.70 6.92 10.99
CA GLY A 363 3.91 6.78 12.21
C GLY A 363 2.76 5.78 12.06
N GLN A 364 2.01 5.86 10.96
CA GLN A 364 0.96 4.88 10.65
C GLN A 364 1.50 3.46 10.46
N ALA A 365 2.62 3.29 9.75
CA ALA A 365 3.17 1.96 9.48
C ALA A 365 3.67 1.29 10.76
N VAL A 366 4.35 2.03 11.65
CA VAL A 366 4.76 1.53 12.97
C VAL A 366 3.55 1.17 13.83
N ALA A 367 2.52 2.02 13.82
CA ALA A 367 1.29 1.75 14.55
C ALA A 367 0.56 0.50 14.03
N ARG A 368 0.45 0.33 12.70
CA ARG A 368 -0.14 -0.87 12.09
C ARG A 368 0.68 -2.13 12.36
N MET A 369 2.01 -2.04 12.37
CA MET A 369 2.88 -3.14 12.79
C MET A 369 2.55 -3.60 14.22
N ALA A 370 2.46 -2.65 15.16
CA ALA A 370 2.07 -2.94 16.54
C ALA A 370 0.64 -3.50 16.61
N SER A 371 -0.29 -2.96 15.84
CA SER A 371 -1.68 -3.45 15.76
C SER A 371 -1.75 -4.91 15.32
N SER A 372 -1.01 -5.31 14.28
CA SER A 372 -0.99 -6.71 13.80
C SER A 372 -0.50 -7.67 14.90
N VAL A 373 0.54 -7.28 15.64
CA VAL A 373 1.07 -8.09 16.75
C VAL A 373 0.05 -8.19 17.89
N LEU A 374 -0.52 -7.05 18.31
CA LEU A 374 -1.51 -7.00 19.41
C LEU A 374 -2.78 -7.78 19.05
N PHE A 375 -3.27 -7.64 17.82
CA PHE A 375 -4.45 -8.39 17.38
C PHE A 375 -4.16 -9.89 17.27
N GLY A 376 -2.99 -10.28 16.77
CA GLY A 376 -2.54 -11.68 16.74
C GLY A 376 -2.44 -12.29 18.15
N LEU A 377 -1.91 -11.51 19.12
CA LEU A 377 -1.88 -11.91 20.53
C LEU A 377 -3.29 -12.07 21.10
N ALA A 378 -4.16 -11.07 20.91
CA ALA A 378 -5.54 -11.10 21.36
C ALA A 378 -6.30 -12.32 20.80
N TRP A 379 -6.11 -12.59 19.50
CA TRP A 379 -6.71 -13.78 18.88
C TRP A 379 -6.18 -15.09 19.46
N THR A 380 -4.88 -15.17 19.75
CA THR A 380 -4.27 -16.36 20.34
C THR A 380 -4.80 -16.64 21.75
N VAL A 381 -5.00 -15.58 22.55
CA VAL A 381 -5.41 -15.70 23.96
C VAL A 381 -6.92 -15.87 24.10
N TRP A 382 -7.71 -15.10 23.35
CA TRP A 382 -9.17 -15.01 23.54
C TRP A 382 -9.99 -15.69 22.42
N GLY A 383 -9.32 -16.09 21.35
CA GLY A 383 -9.99 -16.57 20.14
C GLY A 383 -10.43 -15.45 19.19
N PRO A 384 -10.90 -15.80 17.98
CA PRO A 384 -11.14 -14.82 16.92
C PRO A 384 -12.28 -13.84 17.25
N ARG A 385 -13.42 -14.32 17.75
CA ARG A 385 -14.60 -13.48 17.97
C ARG A 385 -14.40 -12.43 19.05
N PRO A 386 -13.89 -12.76 20.27
CA PRO A 386 -13.58 -11.74 21.27
C PRO A 386 -12.52 -10.76 20.81
N ALA A 387 -11.46 -11.21 20.11
CA ALA A 387 -10.42 -10.34 19.59
C ALA A 387 -10.97 -9.29 18.60
N VAL A 388 -11.84 -9.71 17.68
CA VAL A 388 -12.51 -8.80 16.73
C VAL A 388 -13.42 -7.81 17.46
N LEU A 389 -14.19 -8.25 18.45
CA LEU A 389 -15.10 -7.37 19.22
C LEU A 389 -14.31 -6.32 20.04
N VAL A 390 -13.21 -6.73 20.66
CA VAL A 390 -12.32 -5.82 21.39
C VAL A 390 -11.71 -4.80 20.44
N ALA A 391 -11.23 -5.24 19.27
CA ALA A 391 -10.68 -4.33 18.25
C ALA A 391 -11.74 -3.34 17.73
N ALA A 392 -12.98 -3.81 17.47
CA ALA A 392 -14.09 -2.94 17.05
C ALA A 392 -14.45 -1.92 18.14
N GLY A 393 -14.48 -2.33 19.41
CA GLY A 393 -14.68 -1.43 20.55
C GLY A 393 -13.58 -0.39 20.69
N ALA A 394 -12.32 -0.82 20.64
CA ALA A 394 -11.17 0.09 20.70
C ALA A 394 -11.18 1.09 19.54
N LEU A 395 -11.47 0.63 18.32
CA LEU A 395 -11.60 1.49 17.14
C LEU A 395 -12.72 2.53 17.33
N THR A 396 -13.88 2.12 17.84
CA THR A 396 -15.02 3.01 18.09
C THR A 396 -14.64 4.09 19.11
N VAL A 397 -13.97 3.73 20.21
CA VAL A 397 -13.51 4.69 21.24
C VAL A 397 -12.52 5.69 20.64
N VAL A 398 -11.52 5.22 19.88
CA VAL A 398 -10.52 6.12 19.28
C VAL A 398 -11.14 7.02 18.22
N VAL A 399 -12.05 6.52 17.39
CA VAL A 399 -12.80 7.33 16.40
C VAL A 399 -13.64 8.41 17.12
N ALA A 400 -14.38 8.05 18.17
CA ALA A 400 -15.17 9.01 18.94
C ALA A 400 -14.29 10.10 19.59
N ALA A 401 -13.17 9.70 20.20
CA ALA A 401 -12.22 10.66 20.77
C ALA A 401 -11.62 11.59 19.71
N ALA A 402 -11.24 11.05 18.55
CA ALA A 402 -10.70 11.82 17.42
C ALA A 402 -11.73 12.77 16.78
N ALA A 403 -13.02 12.45 16.87
CA ALA A 403 -14.11 13.30 16.40
C ALA A 403 -14.32 14.52 17.31
N VAL A 404 -14.14 14.36 18.63
CA VAL A 404 -14.27 15.45 19.61
C VAL A 404 -13.08 16.41 19.51
N VAL A 405 -11.86 15.89 19.40
CA VAL A 405 -10.63 16.71 19.51
C VAL A 405 -10.33 17.52 18.24
N ARG A 406 -10.85 17.15 17.07
CA ARG A 406 -10.63 17.76 15.73
C ARG A 406 -9.24 18.39 15.57
N PRO A 407 -8.25 17.67 14.99
CA PRO A 407 -6.87 18.17 14.90
C PRO A 407 -6.69 19.34 13.94
N VAL A 408 -7.62 19.56 13.03
CA VAL A 408 -7.61 20.67 12.06
C VAL A 408 -8.97 21.36 12.10
N ARG A 409 -8.97 22.67 12.32
CA ARG A 409 -10.15 23.51 12.06
C ARG A 409 -10.29 23.62 10.54
N SER A 410 -11.41 23.15 10.01
CA SER A 410 -11.80 23.31 8.59
C SER A 410 -11.97 24.76 8.24
#